data_d6a43f26487e807ef0a3dd66568f2fb3
#
_entry.id   d6a43f26487e807ef0a3dd66568f2fb3
#
_cell.length_a   1.000
_cell.length_b   1.000
_cell.length_c   1.000
_cell.angle_alpha   90.00
_cell.angle_beta   90.00
_cell.angle_gamma   90.00
#
_symmetry.space_group_name_H-M   'P 1'
#
loop_
_entity.id
_entity.type
_entity.pdbx_description
1 polymer ?
#
loop_
_entity_poly.entity_id
_entity_poly.type
_entity_poly.pdbx_seq_one_letter_code
_entity_poly.pdbx_strand_id
1 'polypeptide(L)'
;MQKSSLLLFLLLLTVVIVHGQRTSAVKPKREKSGFAAIPMINYNRTQGVIVGALVSNYYKLNKKDTISPSSNTGLFGMYTQQKSYAAFAFSRFYIAQDRWRVSAAAGTMDINFQFYLEDPAASTGNFYDYTTKANLLVLQVQRNIFNRIYFGPTASFIKSTTSFAFPGVSGEDSVSVSKLNNIGYIITNDTRDHVQNPTRGMFLNFKNQFYRDWMGSDYKFERYIVSYNQFFKLSKKDDTKVLALRATFNVAAGDVPFEGQTVVGGDDIRGYSQGQFRNDQVYTLQTEYRWNFYKRWGMVAFAGLASAVASFSDIPKSDILPGVGAGIRFKMLPSEKINIGVDAGVGRGDYSITFRIGESFGR
;
A
#
# COMPACT_ATOMS: atom_id res chain seq x y z
N MET A 1 -27.21 -3.99 -20.89
CA MET A 1 -25.99 -4.74 -20.57
C MET A 1 -25.43 -4.47 -19.15
N GLN A 2 -26.21 -3.87 -18.24
CA GLN A 2 -25.77 -3.48 -16.88
C GLN A 2 -25.99 -4.56 -15.80
N LYS A 3 -26.73 -5.63 -16.09
CA LYS A 3 -27.07 -6.67 -15.08
C LYS A 3 -26.02 -7.76 -14.93
N SER A 4 -25.15 -7.97 -15.91
CA SER A 4 -24.16 -9.07 -15.89
C SER A 4 -22.90 -8.76 -15.05
N SER A 5 -22.54 -7.46 -14.93
CA SER A 5 -21.37 -7.04 -14.15
C SER A 5 -21.60 -7.11 -12.63
N LEU A 6 -22.85 -6.89 -12.21
CA LEU A 6 -23.24 -6.98 -10.81
C LEU A 6 -23.24 -8.44 -10.31
N LEU A 7 -23.59 -9.37 -11.22
CA LEU A 7 -23.59 -10.81 -10.90
C LEU A 7 -22.18 -11.37 -10.72
N LEU A 8 -21.20 -10.89 -11.51
CA LEU A 8 -19.80 -11.31 -11.39
C LEU A 8 -19.18 -10.79 -10.08
N PHE A 9 -19.53 -9.58 -9.66
CA PHE A 9 -19.08 -8.99 -8.39
C PHE A 9 -19.70 -9.71 -7.18
N LEU A 10 -20.97 -10.10 -7.26
CA LEU A 10 -21.66 -10.91 -6.25
C LEU A 10 -21.11 -12.35 -6.19
N LEU A 11 -20.73 -12.95 -7.32
CA LEU A 11 -20.13 -14.29 -7.36
C LEU A 11 -18.73 -14.32 -6.73
N LEU A 12 -17.92 -13.27 -6.91
CA LEU A 12 -16.64 -13.10 -6.23
C LEU A 12 -16.80 -12.93 -4.71
N LEU A 13 -17.84 -12.23 -4.26
CA LEU A 13 -18.16 -12.10 -2.83
C LEU A 13 -18.63 -13.43 -2.22
N THR A 14 -19.38 -14.25 -2.94
CA THR A 14 -19.88 -15.54 -2.43
C THR A 14 -18.79 -16.61 -2.31
N VAL A 15 -17.77 -16.59 -3.17
CA VAL A 15 -16.60 -17.48 -3.06
C VAL A 15 -15.76 -17.18 -1.82
N VAL A 16 -15.74 -15.92 -1.35
CA VAL A 16 -15.02 -15.51 -0.13
C VAL A 16 -15.68 -16.02 1.15
N ILE A 17 -16.99 -16.26 1.15
CA ILE A 17 -17.76 -16.65 2.36
C ILE A 17 -17.67 -18.17 2.65
N VAL A 18 -17.43 -19.02 1.65
CA VAL A 18 -17.57 -20.49 1.80
C VAL A 18 -16.31 -21.19 2.35
N HIS A 19 -15.14 -20.57 2.39
CA HIS A 19 -13.90 -21.21 2.86
C HIS A 19 -13.39 -20.70 4.22
N GLY A 20 -14.27 -20.25 5.10
CA GLY A 20 -13.96 -20.02 6.51
C GLY A 20 -13.71 -21.32 7.28
N GLN A 21 -12.66 -22.06 6.96
CA GLN A 21 -12.22 -23.16 7.83
C GLN A 21 -11.88 -22.57 9.22
N ARG A 22 -12.56 -23.06 10.24
CA ARG A 22 -12.23 -22.81 11.66
C ARG A 22 -10.78 -23.19 11.91
N THR A 23 -9.88 -22.24 11.73
CA THR A 23 -8.52 -22.39 12.26
C THR A 23 -8.58 -22.00 13.73
N SER A 24 -8.27 -22.96 14.58
CA SER A 24 -8.02 -22.76 16.01
C SER A 24 -7.21 -21.49 16.21
N ALA A 25 -7.69 -20.62 17.09
CA ALA A 25 -7.01 -19.39 17.45
C ALA A 25 -5.58 -19.72 17.90
N VAL A 26 -4.60 -19.43 17.08
CA VAL A 26 -3.20 -19.44 17.49
C VAL A 26 -3.11 -18.36 18.55
N LYS A 27 -2.87 -18.77 19.82
CA LYS A 27 -2.62 -17.83 20.90
C LYS A 27 -1.48 -16.91 20.47
N PRO A 28 -1.67 -15.60 20.41
CA PRO A 28 -0.59 -14.69 20.03
C PRO A 28 0.54 -14.89 21.03
N LYS A 29 1.71 -15.25 20.54
CA LYS A 29 2.92 -15.29 21.34
C LYS A 29 3.13 -13.89 21.91
N ARG A 30 3.39 -13.77 23.22
CA ARG A 30 3.59 -12.48 23.89
C ARG A 30 4.58 -11.63 23.09
N GLU A 31 4.08 -10.65 22.36
CA GLU A 31 4.92 -9.61 21.78
C GLU A 31 5.56 -8.85 22.94
N LYS A 32 6.87 -8.85 22.99
CA LYS A 32 7.59 -8.09 24.00
C LYS A 32 7.44 -6.60 23.67
N SER A 33 7.05 -5.78 24.64
CA SER A 33 7.20 -4.34 24.53
C SER A 33 8.67 -4.01 24.28
N GLY A 34 8.96 -3.10 23.36
CA GLY A 34 10.32 -2.77 23.02
C GLY A 34 10.44 -1.72 21.93
N PHE A 35 11.65 -1.23 21.82
CA PHE A 35 12.03 -0.24 20.83
C PHE A 35 12.59 -0.94 19.59
N ALA A 36 12.21 -0.49 18.40
CA ALA A 36 12.73 -0.94 17.12
C ALA A 36 13.20 0.27 16.31
N ALA A 37 14.43 0.23 15.82
CA ALA A 37 14.97 1.16 14.84
C ALA A 37 15.35 0.37 13.58
N ILE A 38 14.75 0.73 12.46
CA ILE A 38 14.85 -0.01 11.20
C ILE A 38 15.38 0.94 10.14
N PRO A 39 16.66 0.84 9.75
CA PRO A 39 17.18 1.57 8.62
C PRO A 39 16.56 1.05 7.31
N MET A 40 16.42 1.92 6.33
CA MET A 40 15.88 1.61 5.01
C MET A 40 16.81 2.17 3.95
N ILE A 41 17.09 1.37 2.92
CA ILE A 41 17.82 1.78 1.72
C ILE A 41 17.08 1.23 0.53
N ASN A 42 16.64 2.10 -0.37
CA ASN A 42 15.96 1.73 -1.60
C ASN A 42 16.59 2.46 -2.77
N TYR A 43 16.30 2.00 -3.97
CA TYR A 43 16.66 2.68 -5.20
C TYR A 43 15.52 2.57 -6.20
N ASN A 44 15.20 3.67 -6.85
CA ASN A 44 14.39 3.69 -8.05
C ASN A 44 14.90 4.75 -9.03
N ARG A 45 14.48 4.67 -10.29
CA ARG A 45 14.96 5.54 -11.36
C ARG A 45 14.68 7.01 -11.10
N THR A 46 13.51 7.35 -10.59
CA THR A 46 13.05 8.74 -10.39
C THR A 46 13.76 9.42 -9.23
N GLN A 47 14.00 8.72 -8.12
CA GLN A 47 14.52 9.32 -6.89
C GLN A 47 15.98 8.98 -6.60
N GLY A 48 16.58 8.07 -7.40
CA GLY A 48 17.91 7.56 -7.11
C GLY A 48 17.96 6.76 -5.82
N VAL A 49 19.04 6.89 -5.06
CA VAL A 49 19.20 6.25 -3.75
C VAL A 49 18.29 6.95 -2.74
N ILE A 50 17.52 6.15 -2.01
CA ILE A 50 16.63 6.57 -0.94
C ILE A 50 17.16 5.99 0.36
N VAL A 51 17.50 6.83 1.31
CA VAL A 51 17.88 6.44 2.67
C VAL A 51 16.82 6.88 3.66
N GLY A 52 16.56 6.06 4.66
CA GLY A 52 15.54 6.39 5.66
C GLY A 52 15.66 5.55 6.91
N ALA A 53 14.80 5.84 7.86
CA ALA A 53 14.65 5.05 9.08
C ALA A 53 13.22 5.08 9.59
N LEU A 54 12.81 3.95 10.15
CA LEU A 54 11.60 3.79 10.93
C LEU A 54 12.00 3.51 12.38
N VAL A 55 11.57 4.37 13.28
CA VAL A 55 11.78 4.18 14.73
C VAL A 55 10.42 3.98 15.38
N SER A 56 10.25 2.92 16.13
CA SER A 56 8.96 2.59 16.74
C SER A 56 9.12 1.98 18.12
N ASN A 57 8.26 2.39 19.04
CA ASN A 57 8.11 1.80 20.36
C ASN A 57 6.83 0.97 20.41
N TYR A 58 6.95 -0.29 20.82
CA TYR A 58 5.85 -1.24 20.97
C TYR A 58 5.51 -1.41 22.45
N TYR A 59 4.25 -1.32 22.81
CA TYR A 59 3.82 -1.41 24.20
C TYR A 59 2.37 -1.91 24.33
N LYS A 60 2.03 -2.40 25.52
CA LYS A 60 0.65 -2.74 25.90
C LYS A 60 0.03 -1.58 26.66
N LEU A 61 -1.10 -1.06 26.18
CA LEU A 61 -1.88 -0.04 26.90
C LEU A 61 -2.42 -0.57 28.23
N ASN A 62 -2.83 -1.84 28.25
CA ASN A 62 -3.25 -2.54 29.46
C ASN A 62 -2.42 -3.82 29.58
N LYS A 63 -1.60 -3.93 30.63
CA LYS A 63 -0.75 -5.11 30.91
C LYS A 63 -1.55 -6.39 31.13
N LYS A 64 -2.82 -6.29 31.55
CA LYS A 64 -3.74 -7.41 31.74
C LYS A 64 -4.38 -7.89 30.41
N ASP A 65 -4.29 -7.12 29.36
CA ASP A 65 -4.83 -7.49 28.06
C ASP A 65 -3.87 -8.43 27.32
N THR A 66 -4.26 -9.70 27.24
CA THR A 66 -3.49 -10.77 26.58
C THR A 66 -3.93 -11.04 25.16
N ILE A 67 -5.01 -10.39 24.68
CA ILE A 67 -5.62 -10.62 23.38
C ILE A 67 -5.16 -9.56 22.37
N SER A 68 -5.23 -8.26 22.72
CA SER A 68 -4.81 -7.19 21.82
C SER A 68 -3.36 -7.37 21.37
N PRO A 69 -3.03 -7.07 20.12
CA PRO A 69 -1.64 -6.85 19.71
C PRO A 69 -0.98 -5.73 20.51
N SER A 70 0.35 -5.62 20.46
CA SER A 70 1.05 -4.46 21.02
C SER A 70 0.70 -3.22 20.21
N SER A 71 0.31 -2.14 20.91
CA SER A 71 0.21 -0.80 20.35
C SER A 71 1.59 -0.29 19.97
N ASN A 72 1.68 0.58 18.99
CA ASN A 72 2.95 1.16 18.59
C ASN A 72 2.82 2.65 18.27
N THR A 73 3.85 3.40 18.63
CA THR A 73 4.04 4.80 18.25
C THR A 73 5.44 4.94 17.67
N GLY A 74 5.58 5.69 16.60
CA GLY A 74 6.86 5.81 15.92
C GLY A 74 6.99 7.02 15.04
N LEU A 75 8.21 7.15 14.53
CA LEU A 75 8.63 8.16 13.57
C LEU A 75 9.19 7.46 12.34
N PHE A 76 8.90 7.99 11.20
CA PHE A 76 9.50 7.61 9.92
C PHE A 76 10.12 8.84 9.28
N GLY A 77 11.32 8.70 8.72
CA GLY A 77 11.98 9.73 7.93
C GLY A 77 12.71 9.13 6.75
N MET A 78 12.70 9.82 5.61
CA MET A 78 13.51 9.46 4.44
C MET A 78 14.06 10.69 3.75
N TYR A 79 15.19 10.50 3.05
CA TYR A 79 15.83 11.46 2.17
C TYR A 79 16.33 10.75 0.92
N THR A 80 16.32 11.44 -0.23
CA THR A 80 16.68 10.84 -1.51
C THR A 80 17.83 11.59 -2.19
N GLN A 81 18.52 10.91 -3.10
CA GLN A 81 19.56 11.50 -3.92
C GLN A 81 19.04 12.71 -4.72
N GLN A 82 17.78 12.70 -5.14
CA GLN A 82 17.11 13.80 -5.85
C GLN A 82 16.54 14.86 -4.88
N LYS A 83 17.08 14.94 -3.64
CA LYS A 83 16.72 15.94 -2.61
C LYS A 83 15.25 15.88 -2.15
N SER A 84 14.53 14.80 -2.41
CA SER A 84 13.20 14.58 -1.84
C SER A 84 13.32 14.16 -0.39
N TYR A 85 12.35 14.54 0.44
CA TYR A 85 12.26 14.07 1.82
C TYR A 85 10.82 13.80 2.25
N ALA A 86 10.67 12.96 3.28
CA ALA A 86 9.42 12.78 3.99
C ALA A 86 9.70 12.52 5.48
N ALA A 87 8.83 13.05 6.33
CA ALA A 87 8.88 12.82 7.78
C ALA A 87 7.47 12.64 8.33
N PHE A 88 7.21 11.52 9.03
CA PHE A 88 5.92 11.18 9.59
C PHE A 88 6.04 10.72 11.02
N ALA A 89 5.10 11.16 11.87
CA ALA A 89 4.82 10.56 13.16
C ALA A 89 3.54 9.72 13.05
N PHE A 90 3.50 8.57 13.69
CA PHE A 90 2.32 7.71 13.66
C PHE A 90 2.09 7.00 14.98
N SER A 91 0.85 6.65 15.24
CA SER A 91 0.44 5.81 16.37
C SER A 91 -0.65 4.84 15.94
N ARG A 92 -0.60 3.63 16.50
CA ARG A 92 -1.65 2.64 16.37
C ARG A 92 -1.92 2.00 17.72
N PHE A 93 -3.14 2.13 18.18
CA PHE A 93 -3.59 1.63 19.46
C PHE A 93 -4.56 0.48 19.27
N TYR A 94 -4.38 -0.58 20.07
CA TYR A 94 -5.27 -1.72 20.17
C TYR A 94 -5.86 -1.73 21.58
N ILE A 95 -7.18 -1.66 21.68
CA ILE A 95 -7.89 -1.36 22.92
C ILE A 95 -8.98 -2.41 23.16
N ALA A 96 -9.23 -2.73 24.45
CA ALA A 96 -10.34 -3.57 24.90
C ALA A 96 -10.36 -4.97 24.25
N GLN A 97 -9.23 -5.70 24.34
CA GLN A 97 -9.09 -7.05 23.77
C GLN A 97 -9.27 -7.07 22.26
N ASP A 98 -8.62 -6.11 21.57
CA ASP A 98 -8.69 -5.89 20.11
C ASP A 98 -10.11 -5.61 19.58
N ARG A 99 -11.00 -5.10 20.44
CA ARG A 99 -12.33 -4.65 20.00
C ARG A 99 -12.25 -3.32 19.26
N TRP A 100 -11.28 -2.48 19.59
CA TRP A 100 -11.07 -1.18 18.98
C TRP A 100 -9.66 -1.02 18.49
N ARG A 101 -9.51 -0.46 17.30
CA ARG A 101 -8.26 -0.09 16.68
C ARG A 101 -8.31 1.39 16.31
N VAL A 102 -7.39 2.16 16.86
CA VAL A 102 -7.27 3.60 16.59
C VAL A 102 -5.92 3.86 15.96
N SER A 103 -5.89 4.55 14.83
CA SER A 103 -4.65 4.92 14.16
C SER A 103 -4.65 6.41 13.85
N ALA A 104 -3.50 7.04 14.04
CA ALA A 104 -3.25 8.42 13.68
C ALA A 104 -1.88 8.53 13.01
N ALA A 105 -1.77 9.37 11.99
CA ALA A 105 -0.49 9.72 11.38
C ALA A 105 -0.51 11.19 10.97
N ALA A 106 0.60 11.89 11.18
CA ALA A 106 0.80 13.26 10.73
C ALA A 106 2.21 13.41 10.17
N GLY A 107 2.38 14.27 9.18
CA GLY A 107 3.70 14.47 8.60
C GLY A 107 3.74 15.44 7.45
N THR A 108 4.95 15.58 6.91
CA THR A 108 5.27 16.45 5.79
C THR A 108 6.12 15.70 4.78
N MET A 109 6.00 16.10 3.53
CA MET A 109 6.83 15.60 2.44
C MET A 109 7.11 16.68 1.41
N ASP A 110 8.24 16.55 0.72
CA ASP A 110 8.65 17.30 -0.47
C ASP A 110 9.30 16.29 -1.41
N ILE A 111 8.58 15.87 -2.43
CA ILE A 111 8.97 14.72 -3.25
C ILE A 111 8.95 15.10 -4.72
N ASN A 112 10.09 14.85 -5.37
CA ASN A 112 10.25 14.95 -6.81
C ASN A 112 9.77 13.67 -7.46
N PHE A 113 8.87 13.80 -8.41
CA PHE A 113 8.26 12.72 -9.17
C PHE A 113 8.46 12.93 -10.66
N GLN A 114 8.21 11.87 -11.42
CA GLN A 114 8.02 11.92 -12.86
C GLN A 114 6.67 11.34 -13.21
N PHE A 115 5.99 11.88 -14.21
CA PHE A 115 4.83 11.23 -14.81
C PHE A 115 5.03 11.12 -16.33
N TYR A 116 4.45 10.09 -16.89
CA TYR A 116 4.49 9.80 -18.32
C TYR A 116 3.25 10.38 -18.98
N LEU A 117 3.46 11.18 -20.00
CA LEU A 117 2.41 11.72 -20.84
C LEU A 117 2.60 11.23 -22.27
N GLU A 118 1.64 10.52 -22.82
CA GLU A 118 1.63 10.11 -24.21
C GLU A 118 1.35 11.31 -25.12
N ASP A 119 2.08 11.42 -26.21
CA ASP A 119 1.76 12.31 -27.31
C ASP A 119 0.89 11.55 -28.33
N PRO A 120 -0.42 11.87 -28.44
CA PRO A 120 -1.32 11.15 -29.34
C PRO A 120 -0.92 11.28 -30.81
N ALA A 121 -0.17 12.35 -31.17
CA ALA A 121 0.24 12.62 -32.55
C ALA A 121 1.52 11.87 -32.94
N ALA A 122 2.40 11.57 -31.96
CA ALA A 122 3.72 11.00 -32.22
C ALA A 122 3.83 9.50 -31.90
N SER A 123 2.77 8.87 -31.34
CA SER A 123 2.80 7.49 -30.82
C SER A 123 3.97 7.24 -29.85
N THR A 124 4.50 8.31 -29.26
CA THR A 124 5.58 8.32 -28.27
C THR A 124 5.14 9.15 -27.08
N GLY A 125 5.73 8.93 -25.92
CA GLY A 125 5.44 9.75 -24.76
C GLY A 125 6.73 10.23 -24.11
N ASN A 126 6.62 11.26 -23.29
CA ASN A 126 7.71 11.85 -22.56
C ASN A 126 7.46 11.81 -21.05
N PHE A 127 8.54 11.76 -20.29
CA PHE A 127 8.50 11.94 -18.83
C PHE A 127 8.68 13.41 -18.49
N TYR A 128 7.79 13.91 -17.65
CA TYR A 128 7.83 15.27 -17.11
C TYR A 128 8.05 15.23 -15.62
N ASP A 129 8.93 16.10 -15.14
CA ASP A 129 9.22 16.24 -13.72
C ASP A 129 8.14 17.08 -13.03
N TYR A 130 7.77 16.72 -11.82
CA TYR A 130 6.97 17.53 -10.93
C TYR A 130 7.37 17.31 -9.47
N THR A 131 7.16 18.32 -8.66
CA THR A 131 7.44 18.29 -7.23
C THR A 131 6.15 18.46 -6.46
N THR A 132 5.89 17.60 -5.48
CA THR A 132 4.74 17.75 -4.57
C THR A 132 5.21 17.94 -3.14
N LYS A 133 4.89 19.11 -2.56
CA LYS A 133 5.02 19.41 -1.12
C LYS A 133 3.67 19.17 -0.48
N ALA A 134 3.62 18.39 0.59
CA ALA A 134 2.35 18.15 1.28
C ALA A 134 2.53 18.03 2.79
N ASN A 135 1.52 18.55 3.50
CA ASN A 135 1.31 18.29 4.92
C ASN A 135 0.04 17.47 5.08
N LEU A 136 0.07 16.46 5.92
CA LEU A 136 -1.07 15.57 6.09
C LEU A 136 -1.30 15.19 7.56
N LEU A 137 -2.58 14.98 7.87
CA LEU A 137 -3.08 14.34 9.08
C LEU A 137 -4.09 13.26 8.68
N VAL A 138 -3.91 12.03 9.17
CA VAL A 138 -4.83 10.92 8.93
C VAL A 138 -5.27 10.34 10.26
N LEU A 139 -6.57 10.16 10.41
CA LEU A 139 -7.21 9.59 11.59
C LEU A 139 -8.10 8.43 11.19
N GLN A 140 -8.08 7.36 11.96
CA GLN A 140 -8.86 6.18 11.70
C GLN A 140 -9.26 5.50 13.01
N VAL A 141 -10.52 5.15 13.13
CA VAL A 141 -11.06 4.39 14.25
C VAL A 141 -11.83 3.21 13.70
N GLN A 142 -11.55 2.01 14.19
CA GLN A 142 -12.26 0.80 13.77
C GLN A 142 -12.72 0.03 15.00
N ARG A 143 -13.91 -0.56 14.91
CA ARG A 143 -14.48 -1.48 15.87
C ARG A 143 -14.59 -2.87 15.25
N ASN A 144 -14.24 -3.90 16.02
CA ASN A 144 -14.56 -5.26 15.66
C ASN A 144 -16.10 -5.45 15.72
N ILE A 145 -16.69 -5.75 14.56
CA ILE A 145 -18.14 -5.95 14.45
C ILE A 145 -18.52 -7.43 14.41
N PHE A 146 -17.67 -8.28 13.84
CA PHE A 146 -17.87 -9.71 13.73
C PHE A 146 -16.58 -10.42 13.33
N ASN A 147 -16.18 -11.47 14.05
CA ASN A 147 -15.18 -12.48 13.67
C ASN A 147 -14.00 -11.97 12.84
N ARG A 148 -13.20 -11.01 13.39
CA ARG A 148 -12.05 -10.35 12.73
C ARG A 148 -12.42 -9.37 11.60
N ILE A 149 -13.68 -9.01 11.47
CA ILE A 149 -14.13 -7.92 10.61
C ILE A 149 -14.18 -6.64 11.45
N TYR A 150 -13.42 -5.64 11.02
CA TYR A 150 -13.37 -4.33 11.64
C TYR A 150 -13.98 -3.31 10.69
N PHE A 151 -14.81 -2.44 11.23
CA PHE A 151 -15.44 -1.35 10.51
C PHE A 151 -15.30 -0.05 11.30
N GLY A 152 -15.16 1.07 10.60
CA GLY A 152 -15.21 2.36 11.25
C GLY A 152 -14.82 3.54 10.36
N PRO A 153 -14.95 4.76 10.90
CA PRO A 153 -14.65 5.99 10.18
C PRO A 153 -13.15 6.21 9.98
N THR A 154 -12.84 6.96 8.92
CA THR A 154 -11.53 7.53 8.63
C THR A 154 -11.68 8.97 8.19
N ALA A 155 -10.74 9.83 8.53
CA ALA A 155 -10.65 11.20 8.06
C ALA A 155 -9.21 11.53 7.67
N SER A 156 -9.03 12.36 6.65
CA SER A 156 -7.71 12.87 6.28
C SER A 156 -7.80 14.35 5.95
N PHE A 157 -6.78 15.08 6.38
CA PHE A 157 -6.61 16.51 6.08
C PHE A 157 -5.28 16.64 5.37
N ILE A 158 -5.30 17.07 4.11
CA ILE A 158 -4.11 17.16 3.26
C ILE A 158 -4.10 18.53 2.60
N LYS A 159 -2.97 19.23 2.75
CA LYS A 159 -2.67 20.42 1.96
C LYS A 159 -1.44 20.12 1.13
N SER A 160 -1.54 20.25 -0.17
CA SER A 160 -0.46 20.01 -1.12
C SER A 160 -0.20 21.23 -2.00
N THR A 161 1.05 21.35 -2.46
CA THR A 161 1.47 22.26 -3.51
C THR A 161 2.26 21.44 -4.52
N THR A 162 1.78 21.37 -5.75
CA THR A 162 2.42 20.64 -6.85
C THR A 162 2.94 21.65 -7.86
N SER A 163 4.23 21.55 -8.19
CA SER A 163 4.91 22.38 -9.19
C SER A 163 5.32 21.49 -10.36
N PHE A 164 4.95 21.87 -11.56
CA PHE A 164 5.22 21.15 -12.79
C PHE A 164 6.37 21.78 -13.56
N ALA A 165 7.23 20.95 -14.15
CA ALA A 165 8.33 21.37 -15.01
C ALA A 165 8.00 21.07 -16.49
N PHE A 166 7.06 21.84 -17.08
CA PHE A 166 6.74 21.74 -18.50
C PHE A 166 7.61 22.70 -19.32
N PRO A 167 8.08 22.28 -20.51
CA PRO A 167 8.73 23.19 -21.46
C PRO A 167 7.78 24.35 -21.84
N GLY A 168 8.24 25.59 -21.63
CA GLY A 168 7.51 26.78 -22.02
C GLY A 168 6.42 27.22 -21.00
N VAL A 169 6.22 26.51 -19.91
CA VAL A 169 5.32 26.91 -18.83
C VAL A 169 6.16 27.29 -17.61
N SER A 170 5.97 28.50 -17.09
CA SER A 170 6.69 28.99 -15.90
C SER A 170 5.80 29.93 -15.08
N GLY A 171 6.19 30.17 -13.82
CA GLY A 171 5.46 31.04 -12.92
C GLY A 171 4.25 30.38 -12.25
N GLU A 172 3.20 31.15 -11.96
CA GLU A 172 2.02 30.68 -11.23
C GLU A 172 1.24 29.61 -11.98
N ASP A 173 1.26 29.59 -13.31
CA ASP A 173 0.57 28.61 -14.15
C ASP A 173 1.17 27.18 -14.02
N SER A 174 2.36 27.06 -13.49
CA SER A 174 3.02 25.77 -13.23
C SER A 174 2.79 25.24 -11.81
N VAL A 175 2.03 25.94 -10.98
CA VAL A 175 1.84 25.59 -9.55
C VAL A 175 0.36 25.35 -9.23
N SER A 176 0.05 24.19 -8.70
CA SER A 176 -1.27 23.83 -8.17
C SER A 176 -1.23 23.76 -6.65
N VAL A 177 -2.12 24.47 -5.97
CA VAL A 177 -2.31 24.38 -4.51
C VAL A 177 -3.66 23.74 -4.24
N SER A 178 -3.67 22.61 -3.53
CA SER A 178 -4.87 21.82 -3.30
C SER A 178 -5.04 21.45 -1.83
N LYS A 179 -6.28 21.57 -1.34
CA LYS A 179 -6.71 20.95 -0.08
C LYS A 179 -7.56 19.73 -0.41
N LEU A 180 -7.10 18.57 0.02
CA LEU A 180 -7.75 17.28 -0.23
C LEU A 180 -8.22 16.67 1.10
N ASN A 181 -9.19 17.34 1.72
CA ASN A 181 -9.78 16.90 2.97
C ASN A 181 -10.90 15.90 2.70
N ASN A 182 -10.92 14.81 3.45
CA ASN A 182 -11.93 13.79 3.28
C ASN A 182 -12.36 13.15 4.60
N ILE A 183 -13.56 12.61 4.56
CA ILE A 183 -14.09 11.66 5.53
C ILE A 183 -14.49 10.39 4.78
N GLY A 184 -14.53 9.28 5.46
CA GLY A 184 -14.94 8.03 4.86
C GLY A 184 -15.01 6.90 5.87
N TYR A 185 -15.01 5.69 5.36
CA TYR A 185 -15.03 4.49 6.20
C TYR A 185 -14.05 3.44 5.70
N ILE A 186 -13.70 2.55 6.60
CA ILE A 186 -12.78 1.44 6.32
C ILE A 186 -13.36 0.14 6.86
N ILE A 187 -13.20 -0.91 6.08
CA ILE A 187 -13.55 -2.28 6.44
C ILE A 187 -12.28 -3.12 6.30
N THR A 188 -11.91 -3.84 7.34
CA THR A 188 -10.79 -4.80 7.26
C THR A 188 -11.21 -6.18 7.73
N ASN A 189 -10.75 -7.21 7.02
CA ASN A 189 -10.85 -8.60 7.44
C ASN A 189 -9.48 -9.25 7.37
N ASP A 190 -8.96 -9.76 8.49
CA ASP A 190 -7.62 -10.34 8.59
C ASP A 190 -7.69 -11.73 9.20
N THR A 191 -7.55 -12.74 8.36
CA THR A 191 -7.52 -14.15 8.74
C THR A 191 -6.14 -14.79 8.61
N ARG A 192 -5.11 -13.98 8.34
CA ARG A 192 -3.72 -14.46 8.21
C ARG A 192 -3.25 -15.18 9.47
N ASP A 193 -2.45 -16.22 9.29
CA ASP A 193 -1.80 -16.94 10.38
C ASP A 193 -0.68 -16.12 11.03
N HIS A 194 -0.08 -15.20 10.28
CA HIS A 194 0.97 -14.30 10.77
C HIS A 194 0.97 -12.98 10.00
N VAL A 195 1.13 -11.84 10.68
CA VAL A 195 1.04 -10.50 10.04
C VAL A 195 2.26 -10.22 9.16
N GLN A 196 3.48 -10.53 9.64
CA GLN A 196 4.73 -10.16 8.95
C GLN A 196 5.12 -11.14 7.83
N ASN A 197 4.83 -12.42 8.01
CA ASN A 197 5.15 -13.47 7.03
C ASN A 197 4.04 -14.52 7.02
N PRO A 198 2.90 -14.19 6.42
CA PRO A 198 1.76 -15.10 6.32
C PRO A 198 2.05 -16.26 5.38
N THR A 199 1.61 -17.46 5.79
CA THR A 199 1.69 -18.66 4.96
C THR A 199 0.32 -19.14 4.49
N ARG A 200 -0.75 -18.68 5.18
CA ARG A 200 -2.15 -19.01 4.85
C ARG A 200 -3.08 -17.93 5.37
N GLY A 201 -4.31 -17.94 4.85
CA GLY A 201 -5.33 -16.96 5.18
C GLY A 201 -5.38 -15.80 4.21
N MET A 202 -6.13 -14.80 4.52
CA MET A 202 -6.31 -13.62 3.69
C MET A 202 -6.27 -12.33 4.50
N PHE A 203 -6.03 -11.23 3.80
CA PHE A 203 -6.21 -9.88 4.29
C PHE A 203 -6.99 -9.07 3.25
N LEU A 204 -8.16 -8.58 3.63
CA LEU A 204 -8.98 -7.67 2.84
C LEU A 204 -9.02 -6.32 3.55
N ASN A 205 -8.74 -5.27 2.81
CA ASN A 205 -8.91 -3.88 3.23
C ASN A 205 -9.71 -3.15 2.16
N PHE A 206 -10.87 -2.63 2.55
CA PHE A 206 -11.67 -1.73 1.74
C PHE A 206 -11.72 -0.38 2.44
N LYS A 207 -11.39 0.69 1.73
CA LYS A 207 -11.47 2.06 2.22
C LYS A 207 -12.20 2.92 1.22
N ASN A 208 -13.20 3.67 1.68
CA ASN A 208 -13.84 4.71 0.92
C ASN A 208 -13.47 6.07 1.51
N GLN A 209 -13.37 7.09 0.66
CA GLN A 209 -13.06 8.47 1.03
C GLN A 209 -13.93 9.43 0.21
N PHE A 210 -14.65 10.30 0.89
CA PHE A 210 -15.49 11.35 0.30
C PHE A 210 -14.80 12.69 0.45
N TYR A 211 -14.44 13.33 -0.66
CA TYR A 211 -13.86 14.66 -0.71
C TYR A 211 -14.98 15.64 -0.99
N ARG A 212 -15.21 16.58 -0.08
CA ARG A 212 -16.36 17.51 -0.14
C ARG A 212 -15.94 18.90 0.36
N ASP A 213 -16.56 19.93 -0.19
CA ASP A 213 -16.35 21.33 0.19
C ASP A 213 -16.65 21.63 1.67
N TRP A 214 -17.70 21.02 2.24
CA TRP A 214 -18.02 21.19 3.66
C TRP A 214 -16.92 20.65 4.60
N MET A 215 -16.01 19.79 4.11
CA MET A 215 -14.80 19.35 4.82
C MET A 215 -13.61 20.29 4.55
N GLY A 216 -13.78 21.32 3.74
CA GLY A 216 -12.71 22.20 3.28
C GLY A 216 -11.85 21.56 2.20
N SER A 217 -12.40 20.63 1.40
CA SER A 217 -11.77 20.12 0.18
C SER A 217 -12.05 21.07 -0.98
N ASP A 218 -11.03 21.34 -1.79
CA ASP A 218 -11.18 22.20 -2.98
C ASP A 218 -11.86 21.46 -4.15
N TYR A 219 -11.96 20.12 -4.10
CA TYR A 219 -12.51 19.24 -5.14
C TYR A 219 -13.58 18.31 -4.60
N LYS A 220 -14.51 17.89 -5.46
CA LYS A 220 -15.63 16.99 -5.15
C LYS A 220 -15.47 15.66 -5.87
N PHE A 221 -14.87 14.70 -5.21
CA PHE A 221 -14.69 13.35 -5.75
C PHE A 221 -14.77 12.29 -4.65
N GLU A 222 -14.75 11.05 -5.04
CA GLU A 222 -14.73 9.91 -4.17
C GLU A 222 -13.56 9.00 -4.53
N ARG A 223 -12.98 8.34 -3.53
CA ARG A 223 -11.96 7.34 -3.76
C ARG A 223 -12.35 6.04 -3.08
N TYR A 224 -12.22 4.96 -3.82
CA TYR A 224 -12.44 3.59 -3.38
C TYR A 224 -11.14 2.82 -3.50
N ILE A 225 -10.64 2.29 -2.39
CA ILE A 225 -9.40 1.53 -2.33
C ILE A 225 -9.72 0.14 -1.81
N VAL A 226 -9.45 -0.88 -2.62
CA VAL A 226 -9.53 -2.29 -2.24
C VAL A 226 -8.14 -2.87 -2.31
N SER A 227 -7.71 -3.53 -1.24
CA SER A 227 -6.50 -4.35 -1.23
C SER A 227 -6.85 -5.74 -0.72
N TYR A 228 -6.64 -6.74 -1.55
CA TYR A 228 -6.89 -8.13 -1.23
C TYR A 228 -5.59 -8.92 -1.35
N ASN A 229 -5.22 -9.60 -0.28
CA ASN A 229 -4.07 -10.50 -0.24
C ASN A 229 -4.54 -11.89 0.15
N GLN A 230 -4.13 -12.92 -0.59
CA GLN A 230 -4.41 -14.32 -0.32
C GLN A 230 -3.12 -15.12 -0.26
N PHE A 231 -3.03 -16.03 0.71
CA PHE A 231 -1.84 -16.84 0.94
C PHE A 231 -2.18 -18.31 0.90
N PHE A 232 -1.43 -19.06 0.10
CA PHE A 232 -1.59 -20.51 -0.08
C PHE A 232 -0.29 -21.21 0.27
N LYS A 233 -0.34 -22.06 1.27
CA LYS A 233 0.74 -23.00 1.58
C LYS A 233 0.76 -24.10 0.52
N LEU A 234 1.84 -24.18 -0.27
CA LEU A 234 1.93 -25.10 -1.41
C LEU A 234 2.39 -26.52 -1.01
N SER A 235 2.98 -26.69 0.16
CA SER A 235 3.50 -27.98 0.60
C SER A 235 3.06 -28.30 2.03
N LYS A 236 2.65 -29.55 2.25
CA LYS A 236 2.35 -30.04 3.62
C LYS A 236 3.63 -30.28 4.43
N LYS A 237 4.75 -30.57 3.76
CA LYS A 237 6.04 -30.88 4.37
C LYS A 237 6.92 -29.67 4.60
N ASP A 238 6.72 -28.61 3.82
CA ASP A 238 7.55 -27.41 3.84
C ASP A 238 6.66 -26.16 3.93
N ASP A 239 6.58 -25.57 5.13
CA ASP A 239 5.77 -24.37 5.43
C ASP A 239 6.29 -23.11 4.76
N THR A 240 7.48 -23.18 4.19
CA THR A 240 8.12 -22.01 3.57
C THR A 240 7.75 -21.83 2.10
N LYS A 241 7.17 -22.86 1.46
CA LYS A 241 6.67 -22.78 0.07
C LYS A 241 5.27 -22.18 0.06
N VAL A 242 5.21 -20.90 -0.22
CA VAL A 242 3.99 -20.10 -0.19
C VAL A 242 3.78 -19.42 -1.54
N LEU A 243 2.56 -19.51 -2.05
CA LEU A 243 2.08 -18.64 -3.12
C LEU A 243 1.24 -17.54 -2.48
N ALA A 244 1.64 -16.29 -2.70
CA ALA A 244 0.90 -15.13 -2.28
C ALA A 244 0.34 -14.39 -3.50
N LEU A 245 -0.93 -14.00 -3.43
CA LEU A 245 -1.62 -13.19 -4.44
C LEU A 245 -1.98 -11.85 -3.82
N ARG A 246 -1.83 -10.78 -4.58
CA ARG A 246 -2.29 -9.44 -4.23
C ARG A 246 -3.07 -8.86 -5.39
N ALA A 247 -4.27 -8.37 -5.12
CA ALA A 247 -5.06 -7.57 -6.04
C ALA A 247 -5.36 -6.22 -5.38
N THR A 248 -5.14 -5.12 -6.09
CA THR A 248 -5.55 -3.79 -5.63
C THR A 248 -6.36 -3.08 -6.69
N PHE A 249 -7.42 -2.42 -6.24
CA PHE A 249 -8.28 -1.56 -7.04
C PHE A 249 -8.32 -0.20 -6.35
N ASN A 250 -7.79 0.80 -6.99
CA ASN A 250 -7.78 2.17 -6.50
C ASN A 250 -8.50 3.03 -7.53
N VAL A 251 -9.70 3.46 -7.19
CA VAL A 251 -10.63 4.14 -8.11
C VAL A 251 -10.98 5.49 -7.53
N ALA A 252 -10.68 6.56 -8.24
CA ALA A 252 -11.19 7.90 -7.99
C ALA A 252 -12.30 8.21 -9.01
N ALA A 253 -13.36 8.91 -8.60
CA ALA A 253 -14.50 9.24 -9.44
C ALA A 253 -15.08 10.60 -9.03
N GLY A 254 -15.38 11.45 -10.01
CA GLY A 254 -15.87 12.82 -9.83
C GLY A 254 -14.91 13.84 -10.39
N ASP A 255 -14.82 15.01 -9.76
CA ASP A 255 -13.89 16.07 -10.13
C ASP A 255 -12.50 15.77 -9.51
N VAL A 256 -11.75 14.89 -10.16
CA VAL A 256 -10.49 14.36 -9.65
C VAL A 256 -9.33 15.26 -10.06
N PRO A 257 -8.70 16.00 -9.13
CA PRO A 257 -7.52 16.79 -9.48
C PRO A 257 -6.29 15.88 -9.70
N PHE A 258 -5.23 16.44 -10.27
CA PHE A 258 -3.97 15.72 -10.51
C PHE A 258 -3.45 15.03 -9.23
N GLU A 259 -3.45 15.71 -8.09
CA GLU A 259 -3.03 15.17 -6.81
C GLU A 259 -4.02 14.10 -6.26
N GLY A 260 -5.24 14.12 -6.74
CA GLY A 260 -6.29 13.15 -6.44
C GLY A 260 -6.19 11.87 -7.26
N GLN A 261 -5.46 11.85 -8.37
CA GLN A 261 -5.32 10.65 -9.21
C GLN A 261 -4.61 9.51 -8.49
N THR A 262 -4.86 8.30 -8.95
CA THR A 262 -4.21 7.09 -8.47
C THR A 262 -2.91 6.83 -9.23
N VAL A 263 -1.94 6.17 -8.58
CA VAL A 263 -0.60 5.95 -9.15
C VAL A 263 -0.23 4.48 -9.15
N VAL A 264 0.53 4.06 -10.16
CA VAL A 264 1.13 2.73 -10.28
C VAL A 264 2.45 2.71 -9.51
N GLY A 265 2.80 1.60 -8.88
CA GLY A 265 4.10 1.36 -8.26
C GLY A 265 4.05 0.92 -6.80
N GLY A 266 5.19 0.92 -6.14
CA GLY A 266 5.31 0.50 -4.74
C GLY A 266 5.10 -1.00 -4.52
N ASP A 267 4.37 -1.34 -3.45
CA ASP A 267 4.07 -2.74 -3.12
C ASP A 267 2.92 -3.33 -3.96
N ASP A 268 2.14 -2.50 -4.64
CA ASP A 268 0.99 -2.94 -5.45
C ASP A 268 1.46 -3.56 -6.76
N ILE A 269 2.49 -3.01 -7.36
CA ILE A 269 3.24 -3.59 -8.48
C ILE A 269 4.72 -3.18 -8.39
N ARG A 270 5.63 -4.13 -8.17
CA ARG A 270 7.08 -3.86 -8.08
C ARG A 270 7.69 -3.73 -9.46
N GLY A 271 8.73 -2.90 -9.58
CA GLY A 271 9.42 -2.62 -10.83
C GLY A 271 9.08 -1.24 -11.40
N TYR A 272 8.22 -0.47 -10.73
CA TYR A 272 7.84 0.88 -11.13
C TYR A 272 8.13 1.89 -10.02
N SER A 273 8.64 3.04 -10.40
CA SER A 273 8.69 4.23 -9.56
C SER A 273 7.27 4.79 -9.39
N GLN A 274 6.92 5.19 -8.17
CA GLN A 274 5.59 5.76 -7.92
C GLN A 274 5.41 7.09 -8.66
N GLY A 275 4.24 7.28 -9.26
CA GLY A 275 3.83 8.54 -9.88
C GLY A 275 4.12 8.64 -11.37
N GLN A 276 4.88 7.72 -11.98
CA GLN A 276 5.15 7.72 -13.42
C GLN A 276 3.89 7.43 -14.23
N PHE A 277 3.19 6.36 -13.89
CA PHE A 277 1.93 5.99 -14.50
C PHE A 277 0.81 6.31 -13.51
N ARG A 278 -0.15 7.09 -13.95
CA ARG A 278 -1.25 7.58 -13.12
C ARG A 278 -2.49 7.82 -13.95
N ASN A 279 -3.63 7.65 -13.32
CA ASN A 279 -4.94 8.01 -13.88
C ASN A 279 -5.98 8.01 -12.74
N ASP A 280 -7.24 8.21 -13.05
CA ASP A 280 -8.31 8.17 -12.06
C ASP A 280 -8.52 6.77 -11.46
N GLN A 281 -8.19 5.73 -12.22
CA GLN A 281 -8.34 4.34 -11.79
C GLN A 281 -7.07 3.54 -12.05
N VAL A 282 -6.58 2.83 -11.02
CA VAL A 282 -5.45 1.90 -11.12
C VAL A 282 -5.87 0.54 -10.61
N TYR A 283 -5.64 -0.47 -11.43
CA TYR A 283 -5.90 -1.88 -11.14
C TYR A 283 -4.59 -2.64 -11.16
N THR A 284 -4.31 -3.42 -10.11
CA THR A 284 -3.10 -4.25 -10.07
C THR A 284 -3.41 -5.67 -9.65
N LEU A 285 -2.68 -6.60 -10.22
CA LEU A 285 -2.65 -8.00 -9.81
C LEU A 285 -1.20 -8.44 -9.75
N GLN A 286 -0.76 -8.94 -8.62
CA GLN A 286 0.61 -9.42 -8.44
C GLN A 286 0.60 -10.78 -7.73
N THR A 287 1.45 -11.69 -8.17
CA THR A 287 1.70 -12.97 -7.53
C THR A 287 3.14 -13.02 -7.04
N GLU A 288 3.38 -13.73 -5.94
CA GLU A 288 4.70 -13.93 -5.37
C GLU A 288 4.84 -15.36 -4.88
N TYR A 289 5.85 -16.06 -5.37
CA TYR A 289 6.29 -17.34 -4.84
C TYR A 289 7.40 -17.13 -3.83
N ARG A 290 7.28 -17.72 -2.64
CA ARG A 290 8.25 -17.68 -1.54
C ARG A 290 8.75 -19.08 -1.27
N TRP A 291 10.06 -19.18 -1.02
CA TRP A 291 10.70 -20.44 -0.65
C TRP A 291 11.98 -20.21 0.15
N ASN A 292 12.11 -20.87 1.32
CA ASN A 292 13.36 -20.92 2.05
C ASN A 292 14.12 -22.18 1.63
N PHE A 293 15.14 -22.00 0.80
CA PHE A 293 15.89 -23.11 0.20
C PHE A 293 17.02 -23.63 1.09
N TYR A 294 17.53 -22.82 2.05
CA TYR A 294 18.62 -23.24 2.91
C TYR A 294 18.61 -22.50 4.26
N LYS A 295 18.46 -23.24 5.37
CA LYS A 295 18.51 -22.71 6.75
C LYS A 295 17.72 -21.40 6.93
N ARG A 296 18.44 -20.26 6.98
CA ARG A 296 17.87 -18.91 7.11
C ARG A 296 17.70 -18.18 5.78
N TRP A 297 18.19 -18.77 4.68
CA TRP A 297 18.15 -18.16 3.37
C TRP A 297 16.91 -18.59 2.58
N GLY A 298 16.28 -17.63 1.97
CA GLY A 298 15.13 -17.83 1.10
C GLY A 298 15.20 -16.94 -0.12
N MET A 299 14.27 -17.17 -1.01
CA MET A 299 14.08 -16.38 -2.22
C MET A 299 12.59 -16.12 -2.44
N VAL A 300 12.33 -15.07 -3.20
CA VAL A 300 11.03 -14.78 -3.76
C VAL A 300 11.17 -14.56 -5.25
N ALA A 301 10.14 -14.96 -6.01
CA ALA A 301 9.96 -14.56 -7.39
C ALA A 301 8.56 -13.98 -7.52
N PHE A 302 8.40 -12.92 -8.28
CA PHE A 302 7.12 -12.24 -8.43
C PHE A 302 6.87 -11.79 -9.86
N ALA A 303 5.61 -11.77 -10.22
CA ALA A 303 5.13 -11.24 -11.48
C ALA A 303 3.77 -10.59 -11.27
N GLY A 304 3.47 -9.56 -12.05
CA GLY A 304 2.20 -8.86 -11.95
C GLY A 304 1.90 -8.02 -13.17
N LEU A 305 0.70 -7.51 -13.19
CA LEU A 305 0.17 -6.63 -14.23
C LEU A 305 -0.52 -5.44 -13.55
N ALA A 306 -0.39 -4.27 -14.13
CA ALA A 306 -1.14 -3.09 -13.74
C ALA A 306 -1.76 -2.41 -14.97
N SER A 307 -2.81 -1.64 -14.74
CA SER A 307 -3.41 -0.75 -15.72
C SER A 307 -3.81 0.55 -15.03
N ALA A 308 -3.53 1.68 -15.66
CA ALA A 308 -3.94 3.01 -15.24
C ALA A 308 -4.86 3.60 -16.30
N VAL A 309 -6.15 3.81 -15.97
CA VAL A 309 -7.20 4.19 -16.94
C VAL A 309 -8.12 5.26 -16.35
N ALA A 310 -8.77 6.03 -17.20
CA ALA A 310 -9.80 6.96 -16.78
C ALA A 310 -11.09 6.22 -16.36
N SER A 311 -11.41 5.11 -17.02
CA SER A 311 -12.61 4.30 -16.75
C SER A 311 -12.31 2.81 -16.86
N PHE A 312 -13.05 1.98 -16.14
CA PHE A 312 -12.95 0.51 -16.23
C PHE A 312 -13.17 -0.03 -17.65
N SER A 313 -14.02 0.63 -18.43
CA SER A 313 -14.28 0.26 -19.83
C SER A 313 -13.06 0.47 -20.76
N ASP A 314 -12.07 1.22 -20.30
CA ASP A 314 -10.88 1.54 -21.10
C ASP A 314 -9.76 0.52 -20.93
N ILE A 315 -9.87 -0.39 -19.96
CA ILE A 315 -8.85 -1.45 -19.69
C ILE A 315 -8.49 -2.24 -20.96
N PRO A 316 -9.44 -2.69 -21.81
CA PRO A 316 -9.08 -3.45 -23.02
C PRO A 316 -8.27 -2.66 -24.05
N LYS A 317 -8.30 -1.33 -23.98
CA LYS A 317 -7.58 -0.42 -24.88
C LYS A 317 -6.34 0.18 -24.23
N SER A 318 -6.16 -0.03 -22.92
CA SER A 318 -5.06 0.55 -22.16
C SER A 318 -3.78 -0.25 -22.33
N ASP A 319 -2.67 0.43 -22.15
CA ASP A 319 -1.39 -0.19 -21.98
C ASP A 319 -1.34 -1.01 -20.68
N ILE A 320 -1.11 -2.30 -20.84
CA ILE A 320 -0.84 -3.16 -19.70
C ILE A 320 0.60 -2.97 -19.26
N LEU A 321 0.80 -2.74 -17.99
CA LEU A 321 2.09 -2.52 -17.34
C LEU A 321 2.56 -3.79 -16.62
N PRO A 322 3.38 -4.66 -17.27
CA PRO A 322 3.89 -5.86 -16.61
C PRO A 322 5.01 -5.49 -15.64
N GLY A 323 5.05 -6.17 -14.50
CA GLY A 323 6.14 -6.07 -13.52
C GLY A 323 6.61 -7.46 -13.14
N VAL A 324 7.91 -7.72 -13.23
CA VAL A 324 8.52 -9.00 -12.85
C VAL A 324 9.78 -8.78 -12.04
N GLY A 325 10.13 -9.75 -11.22
CA GLY A 325 11.36 -9.66 -10.44
C GLY A 325 11.57 -10.83 -9.49
N ALA A 326 12.66 -10.70 -8.75
CA ALA A 326 13.06 -11.67 -7.76
C ALA A 326 13.73 -10.97 -6.57
N GLY A 327 13.84 -11.69 -5.45
CA GLY A 327 14.51 -11.18 -4.28
C GLY A 327 15.10 -12.28 -3.42
N ILE A 328 16.05 -11.88 -2.60
CA ILE A 328 16.67 -12.75 -1.60
C ILE A 328 16.11 -12.40 -0.24
N ARG A 329 15.94 -13.41 0.60
CA ARG A 329 15.46 -13.29 1.98
C ARG A 329 16.47 -13.89 2.93
N PHE A 330 16.64 -13.22 4.07
CA PHE A 330 17.37 -13.76 5.21
C PHE A 330 16.47 -13.69 6.44
N LYS A 331 16.23 -14.82 7.08
CA LYS A 331 15.41 -14.92 8.30
C LYS A 331 16.17 -14.32 9.47
N MET A 332 15.96 -13.04 9.75
CA MET A 332 16.65 -12.30 10.78
C MET A 332 16.22 -12.76 12.19
N LEU A 333 14.91 -12.79 12.41
CA LEU A 333 14.31 -13.21 13.68
C LEU A 333 13.40 -14.44 13.46
N PRO A 334 13.93 -15.67 13.57
CA PRO A 334 13.15 -16.88 13.32
C PRO A 334 11.94 -17.06 14.24
N SER A 335 12.05 -16.65 15.51
CA SER A 335 10.95 -16.69 16.49
C SER A 335 9.75 -15.84 16.11
N GLU A 336 10.01 -14.71 15.47
CA GLU A 336 9.00 -13.72 15.06
C GLU A 336 8.68 -13.80 13.56
N LYS A 337 9.27 -14.78 12.85
CA LYS A 337 9.15 -14.97 11.40
C LYS A 337 9.47 -13.69 10.59
N ILE A 338 10.39 -12.86 11.08
CA ILE A 338 10.79 -11.63 10.42
C ILE A 338 11.95 -11.92 9.48
N ASN A 339 11.73 -11.68 8.20
CA ASN A 339 12.75 -11.71 7.16
C ASN A 339 13.25 -10.29 6.86
N ILE A 340 14.51 -10.18 6.49
CA ILE A 340 15.04 -9.04 5.74
C ILE A 340 15.34 -9.50 4.33
N GLY A 341 15.30 -8.60 3.36
CA GLY A 341 15.56 -8.98 1.99
C GLY A 341 15.79 -7.80 1.07
N VAL A 342 16.20 -8.16 -0.14
CA VAL A 342 16.33 -7.21 -1.24
C VAL A 342 15.54 -7.77 -2.42
N ASP A 343 14.66 -6.95 -2.98
CA ASP A 343 13.90 -7.23 -4.20
C ASP A 343 14.45 -6.38 -5.33
N ALA A 344 14.67 -7.00 -6.49
CA ALA A 344 14.90 -6.32 -7.74
C ALA A 344 13.72 -6.57 -8.68
N GLY A 345 13.12 -5.52 -9.18
CA GLY A 345 11.98 -5.57 -10.08
C GLY A 345 12.19 -4.71 -11.31
N VAL A 346 11.65 -5.17 -12.42
CA VAL A 346 11.65 -4.43 -13.69
C VAL A 346 10.23 -4.33 -14.21
N GLY A 347 9.91 -3.18 -14.79
CA GLY A 347 8.66 -2.88 -15.45
C GLY A 347 8.90 -2.29 -16.83
N ARG A 348 7.85 -1.80 -17.49
CA ARG A 348 7.96 -1.13 -18.78
C ARG A 348 8.73 0.19 -18.66
N GLY A 349 9.98 0.22 -19.13
CA GLY A 349 10.84 1.41 -19.09
C GLY A 349 11.29 1.84 -17.70
N ASP A 350 11.12 0.98 -16.68
CA ASP A 350 11.46 1.31 -15.29
C ASP A 350 12.01 0.10 -14.53
N TYR A 351 12.65 0.36 -13.38
CA TYR A 351 13.16 -0.66 -12.48
C TYR A 351 13.27 -0.13 -11.05
N SER A 352 13.29 -1.04 -10.08
CA SER A 352 13.48 -0.70 -8.69
C SER A 352 14.27 -1.76 -7.93
N ILE A 353 15.07 -1.32 -6.95
CA ILE A 353 15.74 -2.19 -5.99
C ILE A 353 15.27 -1.74 -4.60
N THR A 354 14.66 -2.65 -3.87
CA THR A 354 14.01 -2.33 -2.59
C THR A 354 14.56 -3.21 -1.48
N PHE A 355 15.15 -2.60 -0.46
CA PHE A 355 15.44 -3.28 0.81
C PHE A 355 14.13 -3.42 1.59
N ARG A 356 13.91 -4.62 2.14
CA ARG A 356 12.63 -4.96 2.75
C ARG A 356 12.81 -5.61 4.12
N ILE A 357 11.92 -5.24 5.03
CA ILE A 357 11.75 -5.92 6.31
C ILE A 357 10.34 -6.49 6.34
N GLY A 358 10.22 -7.80 6.55
CA GLY A 358 9.00 -8.56 6.33
C GLY A 358 8.80 -8.92 4.86
N GLU A 359 7.59 -9.32 4.52
CA GLU A 359 7.20 -9.67 3.14
C GLU A 359 6.34 -8.56 2.50
N SER A 360 6.38 -8.46 1.17
CA SER A 360 5.70 -7.41 0.42
C SER A 360 4.20 -7.33 0.72
N PHE A 361 3.53 -8.48 0.78
CA PHE A 361 2.08 -8.57 1.00
C PHE A 361 1.70 -8.76 2.47
N GLY A 362 2.63 -8.57 3.39
CA GLY A 362 2.40 -8.69 4.83
C GLY A 362 1.78 -7.45 5.48
N ARG A 363 1.61 -6.34 4.73
CA ARG A 363 1.14 -5.06 5.27
C ARG A 363 -0.20 -4.67 4.71
#